data_efc8aa077255f373e637b21cbf50819d
#
_entry.id   efc8aa077255f373e637b21cbf50819d
#
_cell.length_a   1.000
_cell.length_b   1.000
_cell.length_c   1.000
_cell.angle_alpha   90.00
_cell.angle_beta   90.00
_cell.angle_gamma   90.00
#
_symmetry.space_group_name_H-M   'P 1'
#
loop_
_entity.id
_entity.type
_entity.pdbx_description
1 polymer ?
#
loop_
_entity_poly.entity_id
_entity_poly.type
_entity_poly.pdbx_seq_one_letter_code
_entity_poly.pdbx_strand_id
1 'polypeptide(L)'
;MKREYIEKVRKIEISFMSFCLLALLTVLVSCEDWLDVRPKSQVKEEIFFDSEDGFRDATLGIYTIMSSTSLYGGEATMAFLDVLAQQYSSVGQNYKQAMQYNYADDGCKTRFDRMWTTAYSGVANCNYILKNLQEKGRVMPDSLRRLVQGETMAARTYLLFDMIRAYAPSYKTGMDSLAVPLVREVTNSPVTPTTVSASLDVLIIDLEEARELVKDIDPLGPAKTTYSELPESQYWADDYLADDGFWLFRTSRFNYYGMTALLARICLYKEDMSRALLYAQEVINSGKFELINDKIMTDEQLSFPSVAECMAHHEYITSLYIYDLKRSHNDLYYLDSQAALTISNDRKTEIFGGYGLDFDVRVKRLFSIPSGNAKEYINKYMTGTQIPLLKLGEMYLIAAEASGDIEYLKTFRRMRGYNSNPLPDGEDLIAELQKEYQREFIGEGQLFFYYKRRNINQIPNTLVPTTQDIYVFPLPDQEIEFGYSNSN
;
A
#
# COMPACT_ATOMS: atom_id res chain seq x y z
N MET A 1 37.75 -18.18 86.69
CA MET A 1 38.31 -18.62 85.41
C MET A 1 37.28 -19.34 84.52
N LYS A 2 36.63 -20.47 84.88
CA LYS A 2 35.68 -21.17 83.99
C LYS A 2 34.44 -20.36 83.62
N ARG A 3 33.90 -19.56 84.52
CA ARG A 3 32.65 -18.74 84.27
C ARG A 3 32.94 -17.55 83.35
N GLU A 4 34.06 -16.89 83.46
CA GLU A 4 34.43 -15.76 82.60
C GLU A 4 34.76 -16.22 81.18
N TYR A 5 35.31 -17.40 81.00
CA TYR A 5 35.58 -17.97 79.72
C TYR A 5 34.27 -18.28 78.94
N ILE A 6 33.25 -18.84 79.64
CA ILE A 6 31.95 -19.16 79.05
C ILE A 6 31.20 -17.89 78.70
N GLU A 7 31.28 -16.82 79.52
CA GLU A 7 30.64 -15.53 79.12
C GLU A 7 31.34 -14.86 77.95
N LYS A 8 32.69 -14.96 77.83
CA LYS A 8 33.40 -14.45 76.65
C LYS A 8 33.04 -15.22 75.38
N VAL A 9 32.97 -16.53 75.41
CA VAL A 9 32.58 -17.37 74.26
C VAL A 9 31.14 -17.05 73.84
N ARG A 10 30.21 -16.94 74.81
CA ARG A 10 28.84 -16.61 74.53
C ARG A 10 28.64 -15.20 73.92
N LYS A 11 29.46 -14.22 74.36
CA LYS A 11 29.44 -12.87 73.70
C LYS A 11 29.99 -12.90 72.29
N ILE A 12 30.99 -13.72 71.99
CA ILE A 12 31.53 -13.88 70.63
C ILE A 12 30.50 -14.58 69.75
N GLU A 13 29.80 -15.61 70.22
CA GLU A 13 28.75 -16.31 69.47
C GLU A 13 27.58 -15.39 69.18
N ILE A 14 27.13 -14.60 70.15
CA ILE A 14 26.05 -13.61 69.93
C ILE A 14 26.47 -12.52 68.95
N SER A 15 27.70 -12.03 69.04
CA SER A 15 28.23 -11.01 68.09
C SER A 15 28.35 -11.56 66.70
N PHE A 16 28.79 -12.81 66.55
CA PHE A 16 28.89 -13.47 65.25
C PHE A 16 27.54 -13.76 64.66
N MET A 17 26.59 -14.20 65.46
CA MET A 17 25.19 -14.43 65.02
C MET A 17 24.51 -13.13 64.63
N SER A 18 24.75 -12.01 65.36
CA SER A 18 24.26 -10.69 64.99
C SER A 18 24.88 -10.16 63.70
N PHE A 19 26.17 -10.41 63.49
CA PHE A 19 26.83 -10.05 62.25
C PHE A 19 26.30 -10.85 61.04
N CYS A 20 26.09 -12.16 61.20
CA CYS A 20 25.52 -13.01 60.19
C CYS A 20 24.04 -12.60 59.87
N LEU A 21 23.26 -12.22 60.86
CA LEU A 21 21.88 -11.74 60.71
C LEU A 21 21.85 -10.38 59.96
N LEU A 22 22.80 -9.48 60.29
CA LEU A 22 22.93 -8.18 59.62
C LEU A 22 23.37 -8.34 58.19
N ALA A 23 24.32 -9.26 57.91
CA ALA A 23 24.77 -9.61 56.55
C ALA A 23 23.64 -10.26 55.71
N LEU A 24 22.79 -11.08 56.36
CA LEU A 24 21.63 -11.68 55.70
C LEU A 24 20.58 -10.62 55.32
N LEU A 25 20.36 -9.63 56.18
CA LEU A 25 19.45 -8.52 55.94
C LEU A 25 19.92 -7.58 54.82
N THR A 26 21.23 -7.40 54.67
CA THR A 26 21.75 -6.58 53.53
C THR A 26 21.66 -7.29 52.19
N VAL A 27 21.60 -8.61 52.14
CA VAL A 27 21.41 -9.40 50.91
C VAL A 27 19.94 -9.35 50.46
N LEU A 28 18.98 -9.10 51.38
CA LEU A 28 17.56 -9.02 51.05
C LEU A 28 17.10 -7.64 50.50
N VAL A 29 17.95 -6.61 50.59
CA VAL A 29 17.65 -5.25 50.10
C VAL A 29 18.25 -4.98 48.71
N SER A 30 19.03 -5.89 48.16
CA SER A 30 19.67 -5.76 46.87
C SER A 30 18.89 -6.54 45.83
N CYS A 31 18.27 -5.85 44.92
CA CYS A 31 17.67 -6.29 43.62
C CYS A 31 16.16 -6.11 43.45
N GLU A 32 15.64 -4.89 43.61
CA GLU A 32 14.41 -4.55 42.89
C GLU A 32 14.71 -4.34 41.39
N ASP A 33 15.86 -3.78 41.02
CA ASP A 33 16.21 -3.55 39.61
C ASP A 33 16.54 -4.82 38.81
N TRP A 34 16.87 -5.96 39.48
CA TRP A 34 17.20 -7.22 38.79
C TRP A 34 15.96 -8.04 38.40
N LEU A 35 14.80 -7.77 38.99
CA LEU A 35 13.51 -8.41 38.68
C LEU A 35 12.64 -7.61 37.67
N ASP A 36 13.02 -6.37 37.39
CA ASP A 36 12.38 -5.57 36.34
C ASP A 36 13.01 -5.90 34.96
N VAL A 37 12.93 -7.18 34.58
CA VAL A 37 13.26 -7.63 33.21
C VAL A 37 12.11 -7.22 32.32
N ARG A 38 12.07 -5.94 31.99
CA ARG A 38 11.21 -5.47 30.88
C ARG A 38 11.70 -6.18 29.60
N PRO A 39 10.81 -6.78 28.83
CA PRO A 39 11.18 -7.35 27.54
C PRO A 39 11.95 -6.30 26.74
N LYS A 40 13.08 -6.68 26.16
CA LYS A 40 13.94 -5.75 25.38
C LYS A 40 13.19 -4.97 24.30
N SER A 41 12.05 -5.49 23.85
CA SER A 41 11.12 -4.83 22.94
C SER A 41 10.36 -3.65 23.58
N GLN A 42 9.91 -3.76 24.84
CA GLN A 42 9.19 -2.68 25.52
C GLN A 42 10.10 -1.52 25.91
N VAL A 43 11.32 -1.80 26.37
CA VAL A 43 12.30 -0.76 26.68
C VAL A 43 12.69 0.03 25.42
N LYS A 44 12.75 -0.64 24.26
CA LYS A 44 13.00 0.03 22.98
C LYS A 44 11.83 0.91 22.55
N GLU A 45 10.59 0.51 22.81
CA GLU A 45 9.40 1.29 22.44
C GLU A 45 9.28 2.59 23.27
N GLU A 46 9.50 2.54 24.58
CA GLU A 46 9.42 3.72 25.46
C GLU A 46 10.39 4.84 25.07
N ILE A 47 11.62 4.50 24.61
CA ILE A 47 12.66 5.47 24.23
C ILE A 47 12.66 5.75 22.72
N PHE A 48 12.05 4.93 21.90
CA PHE A 48 12.11 5.05 20.43
C PHE A 48 11.49 6.36 19.94
N PHE A 49 10.37 6.77 20.52
CA PHE A 49 9.68 8.02 20.20
C PHE A 49 10.13 9.23 21.05
N ASP A 50 11.26 9.15 21.76
CA ASP A 50 11.83 10.28 22.50
C ASP A 50 12.69 11.19 21.59
N SER A 51 12.83 10.84 20.31
CA SER A 51 13.59 11.60 19.32
C SER A 51 12.79 11.80 18.02
N GLU A 52 13.16 12.80 17.25
CA GLU A 52 12.64 13.06 15.91
C GLU A 52 12.93 11.88 14.98
N ASP A 53 14.15 11.33 15.02
CA ASP A 53 14.57 10.19 14.17
C ASP A 53 13.69 8.97 14.41
N GLY A 54 13.28 8.70 15.65
CA GLY A 54 12.36 7.61 15.96
C GLY A 54 11.01 7.73 15.25
N PHE A 55 10.46 8.94 15.16
CA PHE A 55 9.23 9.17 14.37
C PHE A 55 9.46 9.02 12.88
N ARG A 56 10.58 9.51 12.34
CA ARG A 56 10.95 9.36 10.93
C ARG A 56 11.12 7.88 10.57
N ASP A 57 11.87 7.13 11.36
CA ASP A 57 12.09 5.69 11.16
C ASP A 57 10.80 4.88 11.26
N ALA A 58 9.95 5.18 12.24
CA ALA A 58 8.65 4.54 12.36
C ALA A 58 7.78 4.78 11.12
N THR A 59 7.77 6.01 10.60
CA THR A 59 7.02 6.38 9.40
C THR A 59 7.54 5.60 8.18
N LEU A 60 8.85 5.51 7.99
CA LEU A 60 9.45 4.69 6.92
C LEU A 60 9.18 3.20 7.11
N GLY A 61 9.09 2.74 8.35
CA GLY A 61 8.72 1.37 8.70
C GLY A 61 7.35 0.96 8.18
N ILE A 62 6.38 1.88 8.12
CA ILE A 62 5.05 1.62 7.53
C ILE A 62 5.21 1.25 6.04
N TYR A 63 5.97 2.03 5.28
CA TYR A 63 6.20 1.77 3.85
C TYR A 63 6.95 0.47 3.63
N THR A 64 7.84 0.09 4.55
CA THR A 64 8.52 -1.22 4.52
C THR A 64 7.51 -2.37 4.67
N ILE A 65 6.56 -2.26 5.59
CA ILE A 65 5.47 -3.25 5.74
C ILE A 65 4.61 -3.30 4.48
N MET A 66 4.21 -2.14 3.95
CA MET A 66 3.43 -2.05 2.71
C MET A 66 4.16 -2.65 1.51
N SER A 67 5.49 -2.54 1.46
CA SER A 67 6.34 -3.10 0.40
C SER A 67 6.56 -4.62 0.50
N SER A 68 6.01 -5.27 1.53
CA SER A 68 6.07 -6.73 1.68
C SER A 68 5.50 -7.45 0.45
N THR A 69 6.09 -8.60 0.10
CA THR A 69 5.58 -9.47 -0.99
C THR A 69 4.17 -9.97 -0.72
N SER A 70 3.74 -10.06 0.54
CA SER A 70 2.37 -10.41 0.92
C SER A 70 1.35 -9.30 0.61
N LEU A 71 1.82 -8.06 0.41
CA LEU A 71 1.01 -6.91 0.04
C LEU A 71 1.45 -6.36 -1.32
N TYR A 72 1.80 -5.08 -1.35
CA TYR A 72 2.02 -4.34 -2.62
C TYR A 72 3.35 -4.66 -3.29
N GLY A 73 4.29 -5.29 -2.59
CA GLY A 73 5.53 -5.81 -3.20
C GLY A 73 5.35 -7.09 -4.02
N GLY A 74 4.13 -7.65 -4.09
CA GLY A 74 3.87 -8.88 -4.81
C GLY A 74 2.40 -9.24 -4.97
N GLU A 75 1.78 -9.87 -3.98
CA GLU A 75 0.47 -10.50 -4.10
C GLU A 75 -0.68 -9.51 -4.38
N ALA A 76 -0.65 -8.32 -3.78
CA ALA A 76 -1.67 -7.30 -3.98
C ALA A 76 -1.47 -6.44 -5.25
N THR A 77 -0.47 -6.74 -6.06
CA THR A 77 -0.14 -6.02 -7.30
C THR A 77 0.13 -6.99 -8.46
N MET A 78 1.39 -7.43 -8.57
CA MET A 78 1.89 -8.20 -9.72
C MET A 78 1.35 -9.63 -9.80
N ALA A 79 0.89 -10.22 -8.69
CA ALA A 79 0.64 -11.65 -8.63
C ALA A 79 -0.83 -11.98 -8.36
N PHE A 80 -1.22 -12.23 -7.12
CA PHE A 80 -2.49 -12.86 -6.78
C PHE A 80 -3.73 -12.09 -7.28
N LEU A 81 -3.79 -10.77 -7.09
CA LEU A 81 -4.92 -9.98 -7.55
C LEU A 81 -5.03 -9.93 -9.09
N ASP A 82 -3.90 -9.87 -9.80
CA ASP A 82 -3.91 -9.90 -11.26
C ASP A 82 -4.24 -11.30 -11.81
N VAL A 83 -3.86 -12.38 -11.10
CA VAL A 83 -4.30 -13.73 -11.39
C VAL A 83 -5.81 -13.86 -11.25
N LEU A 84 -6.39 -13.35 -10.15
CA LEU A 84 -7.84 -13.34 -9.95
C LEU A 84 -8.57 -12.49 -11.00
N ALA A 85 -7.93 -11.41 -11.48
CA ALA A 85 -8.46 -10.59 -12.57
C ALA A 85 -8.29 -11.24 -13.96
N GLN A 86 -7.73 -12.45 -14.05
CA GLN A 86 -7.50 -13.18 -15.30
C GLN A 86 -6.60 -12.41 -16.29
N GLN A 87 -5.64 -11.62 -15.78
CA GLN A 87 -4.71 -10.87 -16.64
C GLN A 87 -3.73 -11.79 -17.37
N TYR A 88 -3.37 -12.91 -16.76
CA TYR A 88 -2.39 -13.85 -17.31
C TYR A 88 -3.06 -14.93 -18.18
N SER A 89 -2.37 -15.38 -19.23
CA SER A 89 -2.80 -16.51 -20.07
C SER A 89 -2.51 -17.84 -19.42
N SER A 90 -1.43 -17.90 -18.65
CA SER A 90 -0.98 -19.09 -17.97
C SER A 90 -0.25 -18.72 -16.69
N VAL A 91 -0.45 -19.55 -15.68
CA VAL A 91 0.18 -19.39 -14.37
C VAL A 91 0.87 -20.69 -13.96
N GLY A 92 1.94 -20.59 -13.18
CA GLY A 92 2.60 -21.72 -12.56
C GLY A 92 1.72 -22.41 -11.50
N GLN A 93 2.22 -23.53 -10.97
CA GLN A 93 1.45 -24.38 -10.05
C GLN A 93 0.93 -23.63 -8.82
N ASN A 94 1.73 -22.67 -8.31
CA ASN A 94 1.41 -21.89 -7.10
C ASN A 94 0.15 -21.02 -7.25
N TYR A 95 -0.28 -20.69 -8.48
CA TYR A 95 -1.42 -19.83 -8.74
C TYR A 95 -2.58 -20.53 -9.48
N LYS A 96 -2.46 -21.81 -9.81
CA LYS A 96 -3.51 -22.53 -10.54
C LYS A 96 -4.85 -22.54 -9.82
N GLN A 97 -4.84 -22.74 -8.51
CA GLN A 97 -6.06 -22.76 -7.71
C GLN A 97 -6.68 -21.37 -7.61
N ALA A 98 -5.85 -20.33 -7.48
CA ALA A 98 -6.29 -18.95 -7.51
C ALA A 98 -6.95 -18.58 -8.86
N MET A 99 -6.35 -18.98 -9.97
CA MET A 99 -6.90 -18.73 -11.31
C MET A 99 -8.28 -19.41 -11.52
N GLN A 100 -8.58 -20.45 -10.73
CA GLN A 100 -9.85 -21.17 -10.72
C GLN A 100 -10.80 -20.72 -9.59
N TYR A 101 -10.42 -19.67 -8.82
CA TYR A 101 -11.15 -19.19 -7.65
C TYR A 101 -11.41 -20.26 -6.58
N ASN A 102 -10.54 -21.28 -6.49
CA ASN A 102 -10.62 -22.29 -5.44
C ASN A 102 -10.04 -21.74 -4.13
N TYR A 103 -10.81 -20.92 -3.43
CA TYR A 103 -10.39 -20.27 -2.18
C TYR A 103 -10.27 -21.23 -1.00
N ALA A 104 -10.77 -22.46 -1.11
CA ALA A 104 -10.59 -23.52 -0.12
C ALA A 104 -9.19 -24.16 -0.16
N ASP A 105 -8.41 -23.92 -1.22
CA ASP A 105 -7.03 -24.40 -1.34
C ASP A 105 -6.12 -23.75 -0.30
N ASP A 106 -5.21 -24.53 0.30
CA ASP A 106 -4.31 -24.05 1.36
C ASP A 106 -3.38 -22.92 0.89
N GLY A 107 -2.97 -22.95 -0.38
CA GLY A 107 -2.16 -21.87 -0.96
C GLY A 107 -2.93 -20.56 -1.08
N CYS A 108 -4.22 -20.60 -1.41
CA CYS A 108 -5.09 -19.41 -1.41
C CYS A 108 -5.33 -18.92 0.02
N LYS A 109 -5.68 -19.82 0.96
CA LYS A 109 -5.88 -19.47 2.38
C LYS A 109 -4.64 -18.81 2.97
N THR A 110 -3.46 -19.37 2.76
CA THR A 110 -2.19 -18.79 3.22
C THR A 110 -1.98 -17.37 2.70
N ARG A 111 -2.38 -17.06 1.46
CA ARG A 111 -2.28 -15.70 0.89
C ARG A 111 -3.26 -14.75 1.54
N PHE A 112 -4.50 -15.16 1.75
CA PHE A 112 -5.48 -14.35 2.47
C PHE A 112 -5.00 -14.03 3.89
N ASP A 113 -4.56 -15.04 4.64
CA ASP A 113 -4.08 -14.86 6.01
C ASP A 113 -2.87 -13.91 6.09
N ARG A 114 -1.91 -14.06 5.19
CA ARG A 114 -0.73 -13.19 5.14
C ARG A 114 -1.08 -11.77 4.73
N MET A 115 -1.93 -11.59 3.74
CA MET A 115 -2.40 -10.26 3.30
C MET A 115 -3.09 -9.54 4.46
N TRP A 116 -4.02 -10.21 5.15
CA TRP A 116 -4.72 -9.69 6.33
C TRP A 116 -3.74 -9.31 7.45
N THR A 117 -2.94 -10.29 7.89
CA THR A 117 -2.03 -10.09 9.03
C THR A 117 -1.01 -8.99 8.76
N THR A 118 -0.44 -8.94 7.54
CA THR A 118 0.54 -7.91 7.17
C THR A 118 -0.11 -6.53 7.11
N ALA A 119 -1.32 -6.41 6.56
CA ALA A 119 -2.04 -5.14 6.49
C ALA A 119 -2.38 -4.62 7.90
N TYR A 120 -2.93 -5.46 8.78
CA TYR A 120 -3.24 -5.06 10.15
C TYR A 120 -2.00 -4.81 11.01
N SER A 121 -0.87 -5.45 10.72
CA SER A 121 0.42 -5.07 11.31
C SER A 121 0.81 -3.64 10.92
N GLY A 122 0.62 -3.26 9.65
CA GLY A 122 0.80 -1.88 9.19
C GLY A 122 -0.16 -0.90 9.88
N VAL A 123 -1.44 -1.25 10.01
CA VAL A 123 -2.45 -0.45 10.73
C VAL A 123 -2.06 -0.26 12.20
N ALA A 124 -1.61 -1.31 12.88
CA ALA A 124 -1.16 -1.23 14.27
C ALA A 124 0.04 -0.28 14.41
N ASN A 125 1.04 -0.38 13.52
CA ASN A 125 2.18 0.54 13.52
C ASN A 125 1.74 1.99 13.30
N CYS A 126 0.80 2.25 12.38
CA CYS A 126 0.22 3.58 12.21
C CYS A 126 -0.42 4.10 13.51
N ASN A 127 -1.19 3.26 14.20
CA ASN A 127 -1.84 3.64 15.46
C ASN A 127 -0.82 3.93 16.57
N TYR A 128 0.28 3.16 16.65
CA TYR A 128 1.37 3.44 17.59
C TYR A 128 2.04 4.79 17.32
N ILE A 129 2.32 5.12 16.05
CA ILE A 129 2.86 6.43 15.68
C ILE A 129 1.89 7.54 16.07
N LEU A 130 0.61 7.43 15.71
CA LEU A 130 -0.40 8.45 16.00
C LEU A 130 -0.59 8.67 17.51
N LYS A 131 -0.59 7.60 18.31
CA LYS A 131 -0.60 7.68 19.78
C LYS A 131 0.60 8.45 20.32
N ASN A 132 1.82 8.05 19.91
CA ASN A 132 3.03 8.70 20.37
C ASN A 132 3.17 10.15 19.87
N LEU A 133 2.62 10.50 18.69
CA LEU A 133 2.54 11.89 18.24
C LEU A 133 1.76 12.79 19.20
N GLN A 134 0.67 12.27 19.78
CA GLN A 134 -0.11 13.01 20.79
C GLN A 134 0.67 13.18 22.09
N GLU A 135 1.37 12.17 22.55
CA GLU A 135 2.07 12.12 23.83
C GLU A 135 3.45 12.82 23.75
N LYS A 136 4.22 12.57 22.68
CA LYS A 136 5.65 12.91 22.56
C LYS A 136 5.99 13.76 21.32
N GLY A 137 5.04 14.08 20.44
CA GLY A 137 5.29 14.75 19.17
C GLY A 137 5.96 16.13 19.26
N ARG A 138 6.10 16.69 20.48
CA ARG A 138 6.79 17.97 20.72
C ARG A 138 8.32 17.91 20.51
N VAL A 139 8.89 16.71 20.33
CA VAL A 139 10.32 16.53 19.99
C VAL A 139 10.63 16.96 18.56
N MET A 140 9.60 17.17 17.73
CA MET A 140 9.72 17.58 16.33
C MET A 140 9.21 19.00 16.10
N PRO A 141 9.74 19.72 15.06
CA PRO A 141 9.10 20.93 14.55
C PRO A 141 7.65 20.67 14.14
N ASP A 142 6.79 21.70 14.24
CA ASP A 142 5.35 21.54 13.96
C ASP A 142 5.08 21.06 12.52
N SER A 143 5.84 21.57 11.55
CA SER A 143 5.72 21.15 10.15
C SER A 143 6.01 19.65 9.97
N LEU A 144 7.08 19.14 10.57
CA LEU A 144 7.42 17.72 10.49
C LEU A 144 6.39 16.85 11.23
N ARG A 145 5.94 17.29 12.40
CA ARG A 145 4.90 16.60 13.17
C ARG A 145 3.61 16.46 12.35
N ARG A 146 3.16 17.55 11.70
CA ARG A 146 1.99 17.55 10.81
C ARG A 146 2.18 16.64 9.60
N LEU A 147 3.38 16.65 9.01
CA LEU A 147 3.72 15.77 7.88
C LEU A 147 3.63 14.30 8.27
N VAL A 148 4.31 13.90 9.35
CA VAL A 148 4.30 12.53 9.88
C VAL A 148 2.87 12.10 10.24
N GLN A 149 2.08 12.98 10.86
CA GLN A 149 0.68 12.70 11.20
C GLN A 149 -0.16 12.45 9.95
N GLY A 150 -0.11 13.34 8.97
CA GLY A 150 -0.88 13.22 7.72
C GLY A 150 -0.48 11.98 6.92
N GLU A 151 0.81 11.70 6.75
CA GLU A 151 1.29 10.50 6.06
C GLU A 151 0.84 9.21 6.76
N THR A 152 0.94 9.17 8.09
CA THR A 152 0.54 7.99 8.88
C THR A 152 -0.96 7.74 8.77
N MET A 153 -1.78 8.80 8.85
CA MET A 153 -3.24 8.68 8.65
C MET A 153 -3.59 8.21 7.25
N ALA A 154 -2.91 8.72 6.23
CA ALA A 154 -3.12 8.31 4.83
C ALA A 154 -2.73 6.85 4.58
N ALA A 155 -1.59 6.40 5.09
CA ALA A 155 -1.14 5.01 4.99
C ALA A 155 -2.11 4.06 5.69
N ARG A 156 -2.58 4.40 6.90
CA ARG A 156 -3.61 3.63 7.62
C ARG A 156 -4.91 3.55 6.82
N THR A 157 -5.35 4.67 6.26
CA THR A 157 -6.57 4.73 5.44
C THR A 157 -6.43 3.85 4.19
N TYR A 158 -5.29 3.89 3.51
CA TYR A 158 -5.03 3.05 2.34
C TYR A 158 -5.11 1.56 2.68
N LEU A 159 -4.44 1.13 3.75
CA LEU A 159 -4.46 -0.27 4.22
C LEU A 159 -5.88 -0.72 4.58
N LEU A 160 -6.61 0.05 5.39
CA LEU A 160 -7.97 -0.27 5.80
C LEU A 160 -8.93 -0.28 4.60
N PHE A 161 -8.79 0.64 3.65
CA PHE A 161 -9.59 0.65 2.43
C PHE A 161 -9.36 -0.61 1.59
N ASP A 162 -8.12 -1.06 1.44
CA ASP A 162 -7.82 -2.28 0.71
C ASP A 162 -8.34 -3.53 1.42
N MET A 163 -8.34 -3.55 2.75
CA MET A 163 -8.98 -4.64 3.51
C MET A 163 -10.50 -4.65 3.30
N ILE A 164 -11.16 -3.49 3.28
CA ILE A 164 -12.60 -3.41 2.92
C ILE A 164 -12.81 -3.93 1.51
N ARG A 165 -11.99 -3.48 0.53
CA ARG A 165 -12.13 -3.92 -0.86
C ARG A 165 -11.91 -5.42 -1.03
N ALA A 166 -11.04 -6.01 -0.23
CA ALA A 166 -10.71 -7.44 -0.32
C ALA A 166 -11.71 -8.33 0.43
N TYR A 167 -12.03 -8.02 1.68
CA TYR A 167 -12.72 -8.93 2.61
C TYR A 167 -14.18 -8.57 2.91
N ALA A 168 -14.71 -7.47 2.40
CA ALA A 168 -16.12 -7.11 2.54
C ALA A 168 -16.83 -7.09 1.17
N PRO A 169 -18.15 -7.13 1.09
CA PRO A 169 -18.88 -6.86 -0.14
C PRO A 169 -18.55 -5.49 -0.73
N SER A 170 -18.77 -5.29 -2.03
CA SER A 170 -18.61 -3.95 -2.60
C SER A 170 -19.72 -3.02 -2.09
N TYR A 171 -19.48 -1.71 -2.14
CA TYR A 171 -20.53 -0.72 -1.81
C TYR A 171 -21.82 -0.99 -2.62
N LYS A 172 -21.67 -1.26 -3.91
CA LYS A 172 -22.79 -1.53 -4.81
C LYS A 172 -23.64 -2.74 -4.41
N THR A 173 -23.01 -3.78 -3.85
CA THR A 173 -23.70 -5.07 -3.56
C THR A 173 -24.03 -5.26 -2.09
N GLY A 174 -23.42 -4.49 -1.20
CA GLY A 174 -23.55 -4.70 0.24
C GLY A 174 -23.17 -3.49 1.10
N MET A 175 -23.65 -2.30 0.75
CA MET A 175 -23.35 -1.08 1.50
C MET A 175 -23.74 -1.15 2.97
N ASP A 176 -24.79 -1.91 3.30
CA ASP A 176 -25.29 -2.12 4.66
C ASP A 176 -24.72 -3.39 5.32
N SER A 177 -23.94 -4.19 4.59
CA SER A 177 -23.24 -5.35 5.13
C SER A 177 -22.09 -4.91 6.03
N LEU A 178 -21.71 -5.75 7.00
CA LEU A 178 -20.53 -5.49 7.82
C LEU A 178 -19.27 -5.47 6.94
N ALA A 179 -18.42 -4.50 7.22
CA ALA A 179 -17.09 -4.39 6.64
C ALA A 179 -16.08 -5.20 7.46
N VAL A 180 -14.84 -4.76 7.47
CA VAL A 180 -13.76 -5.26 8.32
C VAL A 180 -13.59 -4.37 9.54
N PRO A 181 -12.94 -4.82 10.64
CA PRO A 181 -12.66 -3.99 11.79
C PRO A 181 -11.85 -2.73 11.45
N LEU A 182 -12.39 -1.54 11.71
CA LEU A 182 -11.64 -0.27 11.55
C LEU A 182 -10.82 0.02 12.82
N VAL A 183 -9.64 -0.58 12.91
CA VAL A 183 -8.75 -0.41 14.07
C VAL A 183 -8.03 0.94 13.95
N ARG A 184 -8.54 1.98 14.62
CA ARG A 184 -8.04 3.36 14.52
C ARG A 184 -7.23 3.83 15.73
N GLU A 185 -7.09 2.98 16.74
CA GLU A 185 -6.32 3.25 17.94
C GLU A 185 -5.58 1.99 18.41
N VAL A 186 -4.65 2.15 19.33
CA VAL A 186 -3.95 1.02 19.97
C VAL A 186 -4.93 0.33 20.92
N THR A 187 -5.25 -0.92 20.62
CA THR A 187 -6.20 -1.71 21.44
C THR A 187 -5.78 -3.19 21.47
N ASN A 188 -6.07 -3.83 22.59
CA ASN A 188 -5.95 -5.29 22.77
C ASN A 188 -7.31 -5.99 22.73
N SER A 189 -8.37 -5.25 22.45
CA SER A 189 -9.74 -5.79 22.37
C SER A 189 -10.21 -5.86 20.93
N PRO A 190 -11.03 -6.85 20.55
CA PRO A 190 -11.65 -6.90 19.24
C PRO A 190 -12.44 -5.62 18.93
N VAL A 191 -12.30 -5.11 17.72
CA VAL A 191 -13.05 -3.93 17.26
C VAL A 191 -14.27 -4.40 16.47
N THR A 192 -15.43 -3.91 16.87
CA THR A 192 -16.70 -4.21 16.18
C THR A 192 -16.70 -3.61 14.77
N PRO A 193 -16.87 -4.40 13.70
CA PRO A 193 -17.04 -3.86 12.36
C PRO A 193 -18.30 -3.02 12.25
N THR A 194 -18.25 -1.97 11.45
CA THR A 194 -19.41 -1.18 11.01
C THR A 194 -19.80 -1.56 9.60
N THR A 195 -20.86 -0.94 9.05
CA THR A 195 -21.26 -1.21 7.68
C THR A 195 -20.20 -0.71 6.69
N VAL A 196 -20.18 -1.28 5.48
CA VAL A 196 -19.31 -0.82 4.38
C VAL A 196 -19.48 0.68 4.13
N SER A 197 -20.74 1.16 4.11
CA SER A 197 -21.02 2.59 3.91
C SER A 197 -20.42 3.45 5.03
N ALA A 198 -20.68 3.12 6.28
CA ALA A 198 -20.16 3.88 7.42
C ALA A 198 -18.62 3.82 7.50
N SER A 199 -18.05 2.66 7.19
CA SER A 199 -16.59 2.50 7.15
C SER A 199 -15.94 3.41 6.12
N LEU A 200 -16.49 3.48 4.91
CA LEU A 200 -15.97 4.37 3.85
C LEU A 200 -16.11 5.84 4.23
N ASP A 201 -17.21 6.24 4.91
CA ASP A 201 -17.36 7.62 5.40
C ASP A 201 -16.27 7.99 6.41
N VAL A 202 -15.97 7.10 7.35
CA VAL A 202 -14.89 7.31 8.32
C VAL A 202 -13.54 7.47 7.61
N LEU A 203 -13.23 6.63 6.62
CA LEU A 203 -11.98 6.70 5.88
C LEU A 203 -11.86 7.99 5.05
N ILE A 204 -12.96 8.48 4.49
CA ILE A 204 -12.98 9.76 3.75
C ILE A 204 -12.66 10.90 4.72
N ILE A 205 -13.32 10.95 5.89
CA ILE A 205 -13.09 11.99 6.91
C ILE A 205 -11.63 11.99 7.38
N ASP A 206 -11.10 10.80 7.73
CA ASP A 206 -9.70 10.65 8.16
C ASP A 206 -8.72 11.17 7.10
N LEU A 207 -9.01 10.92 5.83
CA LEU A 207 -8.12 11.30 4.74
C LEU A 207 -8.25 12.79 4.36
N GLU A 208 -9.44 13.37 4.46
CA GLU A 208 -9.64 14.82 4.31
C GLU A 208 -8.89 15.59 5.41
N GLU A 209 -8.93 15.11 6.66
CA GLU A 209 -8.14 15.65 7.77
C GLU A 209 -6.61 15.53 7.50
N ALA A 210 -6.15 14.34 7.12
CA ALA A 210 -4.76 14.09 6.79
C ALA A 210 -4.25 15.04 5.70
N ARG A 211 -5.04 15.24 4.66
CA ARG A 211 -4.74 16.13 3.54
C ARG A 211 -4.63 17.60 3.97
N GLU A 212 -5.54 18.06 4.82
CA GLU A 212 -5.49 19.45 5.32
C GLU A 212 -4.28 19.70 6.21
N LEU A 213 -3.84 18.69 7.01
CA LEU A 213 -2.63 18.79 7.81
C LEU A 213 -1.37 19.09 6.99
N VAL A 214 -1.27 18.57 5.77
CA VAL A 214 -0.05 18.67 4.95
C VAL A 214 -0.11 19.72 3.83
N LYS A 215 -1.25 20.32 3.60
CA LYS A 215 -1.56 21.18 2.45
C LYS A 215 -0.58 22.33 2.20
N ASP A 216 -0.13 22.99 3.26
CA ASP A 216 0.76 24.16 3.20
C ASP A 216 2.23 23.83 3.43
N ILE A 217 2.53 22.59 3.87
CA ILE A 217 3.88 22.17 4.24
C ILE A 217 4.49 21.15 3.30
N ASP A 218 3.66 20.31 2.65
CA ASP A 218 4.16 19.27 1.74
C ASP A 218 4.88 19.90 0.54
N PRO A 219 6.12 19.48 0.23
CA PRO A 219 6.85 19.95 -0.96
C PRO A 219 6.09 19.77 -2.28
N LEU A 220 5.25 18.73 -2.39
CA LEU A 220 4.33 18.55 -3.53
C LEU A 220 2.96 19.19 -3.32
N GLY A 221 2.75 19.89 -2.20
CA GLY A 221 1.48 20.54 -1.91
C GLY A 221 1.14 21.70 -2.86
N PRO A 222 -0.11 22.18 -2.84
CA PRO A 222 -0.58 23.22 -3.75
C PRO A 222 0.07 24.59 -3.51
N ALA A 223 0.61 24.82 -2.32
CA ALA A 223 1.27 26.08 -1.96
C ALA A 223 2.73 26.19 -2.43
N LYS A 224 3.30 25.13 -3.00
CA LYS A 224 4.70 25.06 -3.40
C LYS A 224 4.85 25.12 -4.92
N THR A 225 5.96 25.69 -5.38
CA THR A 225 6.37 25.70 -6.78
C THR A 225 6.54 24.27 -7.29
N THR A 226 6.17 24.01 -8.53
CA THR A 226 6.27 22.66 -9.11
C THR A 226 7.71 22.18 -9.20
N TYR A 227 7.92 20.92 -8.91
CA TYR A 227 9.18 20.22 -9.18
C TYR A 227 9.63 20.39 -10.65
N SER A 228 8.68 20.37 -11.60
CA SER A 228 8.94 20.54 -13.03
C SER A 228 9.42 21.93 -13.43
N GLU A 229 9.25 22.96 -12.59
CA GLU A 229 9.72 24.31 -12.82
C GLU A 229 11.15 24.55 -12.29
N LEU A 230 11.66 23.59 -11.50
CA LEU A 230 13.02 23.63 -11.02
C LEU A 230 13.93 22.87 -12.00
N PRO A 231 15.04 23.44 -12.47
CA PRO A 231 16.08 22.67 -13.15
C PRO A 231 16.50 21.48 -12.30
N GLU A 232 16.84 20.36 -12.93
CA GLU A 232 17.25 19.12 -12.25
C GLU A 232 18.33 19.36 -11.18
N SER A 233 19.20 20.36 -11.38
CA SER A 233 20.18 20.83 -10.41
C SER A 233 19.59 21.54 -9.18
N GLN A 234 18.32 21.94 -9.22
CA GLN A 234 17.60 22.59 -8.11
C GLN A 234 16.61 21.67 -7.40
N TYR A 235 16.37 20.43 -7.90
CA TYR A 235 15.73 19.39 -7.09
C TYR A 235 16.51 19.08 -5.80
N TRP A 236 17.77 19.47 -5.78
CA TRP A 236 18.73 19.34 -4.70
C TRP A 236 19.04 20.69 -4.03
N ALA A 237 18.16 21.69 -4.22
CA ALA A 237 18.37 22.99 -3.63
C ALA A 237 18.44 22.93 -2.10
N ASP A 238 19.33 23.73 -1.57
CA ASP A 238 19.85 23.70 -0.20
C ASP A 238 18.79 23.64 0.92
N ASP A 239 17.57 24.12 0.67
CA ASP A 239 16.48 24.11 1.67
C ASP A 239 15.96 22.70 2.03
N TYR A 240 16.16 21.70 1.14
CA TYR A 240 15.73 20.32 1.38
C TYR A 240 16.89 19.38 1.73
N LEU A 241 18.11 19.72 1.30
CA LEU A 241 19.32 18.93 1.63
C LEU A 241 19.78 19.15 3.08
N ALA A 242 19.42 20.28 3.69
CA ALA A 242 19.75 20.58 5.07
C ALA A 242 19.09 19.64 6.08
N ASP A 243 18.08 18.84 5.65
CA ASP A 243 17.24 18.04 6.51
C ASP A 243 17.30 16.53 6.14
N ASP A 244 18.50 15.98 5.96
CA ASP A 244 18.80 14.53 5.74
C ASP A 244 17.99 13.82 4.65
N GLY A 245 17.25 14.54 3.82
CA GLY A 245 16.47 14.00 2.70
C GLY A 245 15.07 13.49 3.05
N PHE A 246 14.60 13.58 4.30
CA PHE A 246 13.26 13.12 4.67
C PHE A 246 12.14 13.87 3.93
N TRP A 247 12.36 15.14 3.58
CA TRP A 247 11.44 15.97 2.80
C TRP A 247 11.48 15.72 1.28
N LEU A 248 12.45 14.90 0.82
CA LEU A 248 12.61 14.53 -0.59
C LEU A 248 11.77 13.30 -0.96
N PHE A 249 11.76 12.95 -2.24
CA PHE A 249 11.12 11.72 -2.77
C PHE A 249 9.65 11.58 -2.37
N ARG A 250 8.93 12.70 -2.38
CA ARG A 250 7.52 12.74 -1.91
C ARG A 250 6.59 11.83 -2.71
N THR A 251 6.90 11.51 -3.97
CA THR A 251 6.15 10.54 -4.78
C THR A 251 6.36 9.09 -4.32
N SER A 252 7.38 8.80 -3.51
CA SER A 252 7.59 7.47 -2.92
C SER A 252 6.92 7.29 -1.56
N ARG A 253 6.10 8.27 -1.15
CA ARG A 253 5.34 8.29 0.11
C ARG A 253 4.02 9.02 -0.09
N PHE A 254 3.08 8.92 0.85
CA PHE A 254 1.84 9.70 0.79
C PHE A 254 2.15 11.19 0.89
N ASN A 255 1.71 11.92 -0.12
CA ASN A 255 1.79 13.35 -0.24
C ASN A 255 0.39 13.95 -0.40
N TYR A 256 0.27 15.27 -0.44
CA TYR A 256 -1.01 15.95 -0.57
C TYR A 256 -1.86 15.42 -1.74
N TYR A 257 -1.26 15.28 -2.93
CA TYR A 257 -1.97 14.78 -4.10
C TYR A 257 -2.20 13.27 -4.08
N GLY A 258 -1.36 12.51 -3.38
CA GLY A 258 -1.61 11.10 -3.09
C GLY A 258 -2.85 10.90 -2.22
N MET A 259 -3.03 11.74 -1.20
CA MET A 259 -4.24 11.74 -0.37
C MET A 259 -5.46 12.16 -1.19
N THR A 260 -5.32 13.17 -2.06
CA THR A 260 -6.39 13.62 -2.97
C THR A 260 -6.79 12.52 -3.98
N ALA A 261 -5.81 11.84 -4.56
CA ALA A 261 -6.05 10.73 -5.49
C ALA A 261 -6.72 9.53 -4.80
N LEU A 262 -6.33 9.24 -3.56
CA LEU A 262 -6.98 8.20 -2.77
C LEU A 262 -8.43 8.57 -2.42
N LEU A 263 -8.71 9.83 -2.09
CA LEU A 263 -10.09 10.32 -1.92
C LEU A 263 -10.91 10.13 -3.20
N ALA A 264 -10.36 10.44 -4.38
CA ALA A 264 -11.04 10.20 -5.65
C ALA A 264 -11.40 8.72 -5.82
N ARG A 265 -10.46 7.79 -5.51
CA ARG A 265 -10.68 6.34 -5.60
C ARG A 265 -11.72 5.84 -4.60
N ILE A 266 -11.66 6.30 -3.33
CA ILE A 266 -12.63 5.89 -2.29
C ILE A 266 -14.03 6.43 -2.62
N CYS A 267 -14.15 7.69 -3.03
CA CYS A 267 -15.43 8.29 -3.43
C CYS A 267 -16.02 7.56 -4.64
N LEU A 268 -15.23 7.21 -5.66
CA LEU A 268 -15.69 6.41 -6.79
C LEU A 268 -16.16 5.02 -6.33
N TYR A 269 -15.45 4.37 -5.41
CA TYR A 269 -15.84 3.07 -4.86
C TYR A 269 -17.15 3.15 -4.08
N LYS A 270 -17.40 4.27 -3.40
CA LYS A 270 -18.62 4.60 -2.67
C LYS A 270 -19.77 5.07 -3.56
N GLU A 271 -19.56 5.19 -4.88
CA GLU A 271 -20.50 5.75 -5.85
C GLU A 271 -20.82 7.24 -5.61
N ASP A 272 -19.97 7.97 -4.87
CA ASP A 272 -20.03 9.43 -4.75
C ASP A 272 -19.31 10.08 -5.94
N MET A 273 -20.01 10.10 -7.08
CA MET A 273 -19.45 10.56 -8.35
C MET A 273 -19.03 12.03 -8.30
N SER A 274 -19.76 12.86 -7.55
CA SER A 274 -19.46 14.29 -7.45
C SER A 274 -18.11 14.56 -6.77
N ARG A 275 -17.85 13.91 -5.63
CA ARG A 275 -16.56 14.07 -4.94
C ARG A 275 -15.44 13.32 -5.67
N ALA A 276 -15.72 12.16 -6.26
CA ALA A 276 -14.74 11.44 -7.08
C ALA A 276 -14.22 12.31 -8.24
N LEU A 277 -15.12 12.98 -8.97
CA LEU A 277 -14.75 13.90 -10.04
C LEU A 277 -13.97 15.11 -9.52
N LEU A 278 -14.44 15.72 -8.42
CA LEU A 278 -13.78 16.89 -7.82
C LEU A 278 -12.31 16.60 -7.49
N TYR A 279 -12.04 15.51 -6.77
CA TYR A 279 -10.69 15.15 -6.36
C TYR A 279 -9.82 14.69 -7.55
N ALA A 280 -10.38 13.96 -8.50
CA ALA A 280 -9.64 13.57 -9.72
C ALA A 280 -9.23 14.80 -10.53
N GLN A 281 -10.14 15.76 -10.73
CA GLN A 281 -9.86 17.03 -11.43
C GLN A 281 -8.81 17.87 -10.68
N GLU A 282 -8.82 17.89 -9.35
CA GLU A 282 -7.81 18.62 -8.57
C GLU A 282 -6.40 18.08 -8.85
N VAL A 283 -6.24 16.76 -8.93
CA VAL A 283 -4.94 16.16 -9.28
C VAL A 283 -4.58 16.45 -10.73
N ILE A 284 -5.50 16.22 -11.68
CA ILE A 284 -5.26 16.47 -13.11
C ILE A 284 -4.82 17.93 -13.36
N ASN A 285 -5.53 18.87 -12.74
CA ASN A 285 -5.30 20.31 -12.93
C ASN A 285 -4.14 20.87 -12.11
N SER A 286 -3.52 20.06 -11.27
CA SER A 286 -2.41 20.50 -10.41
C SER A 286 -1.16 20.90 -11.19
N GLY A 287 -0.97 20.35 -12.39
CA GLY A 287 0.25 20.50 -13.17
C GLY A 287 1.51 19.84 -12.55
N LYS A 288 1.32 19.04 -11.49
CA LYS A 288 2.43 18.37 -10.78
C LYS A 288 2.85 17.04 -11.42
N PHE A 289 1.99 16.48 -12.25
CA PHE A 289 2.16 15.18 -12.89
C PHE A 289 1.83 15.30 -14.36
N GLU A 290 2.49 14.52 -15.20
CA GLU A 290 2.33 14.53 -16.65
C GLU A 290 2.11 13.12 -17.19
N LEU A 291 1.13 12.92 -18.09
CA LEU A 291 0.95 11.64 -18.76
C LEU A 291 2.08 11.38 -19.75
N ILE A 292 2.69 10.20 -19.66
CA ILE A 292 3.73 9.81 -20.62
C ILE A 292 3.18 9.61 -22.03
N ASN A 293 4.01 9.90 -23.01
CA ASN A 293 3.72 9.70 -24.43
C ASN A 293 4.99 9.25 -25.18
N ASP A 294 4.84 8.92 -26.46
CA ASP A 294 5.98 8.47 -27.29
C ASP A 294 7.15 9.48 -27.29
N LYS A 295 6.87 10.79 -27.26
CA LYS A 295 7.90 11.83 -27.28
C LYS A 295 8.71 11.82 -25.98
N ILE A 296 8.03 11.81 -24.83
CA ILE A 296 8.71 11.75 -23.52
C ILE A 296 9.55 10.48 -23.42
N MET A 297 9.02 9.34 -23.89
CA MET A 297 9.71 8.06 -23.81
C MET A 297 10.91 7.92 -24.76
N THR A 298 10.99 8.72 -25.81
CA THR A 298 12.06 8.69 -26.80
C THR A 298 13.02 9.86 -26.72
N ASP A 299 12.78 10.80 -25.82
CA ASP A 299 13.67 11.94 -25.59
C ASP A 299 15.05 11.42 -25.14
N GLU A 300 16.10 11.74 -25.94
CA GLU A 300 17.46 11.30 -25.65
C GLU A 300 18.04 11.87 -24.35
N GLN A 301 17.50 13.00 -23.87
CA GLN A 301 17.90 13.62 -22.61
C GLN A 301 17.27 12.96 -21.40
N LEU A 302 16.14 12.24 -21.59
CA LEU A 302 15.37 11.55 -20.56
C LEU A 302 15.32 10.04 -20.82
N SER A 303 16.45 9.43 -21.23
CA SER A 303 16.53 8.01 -21.57
C SER A 303 16.18 7.10 -20.39
N PHE A 304 14.89 6.75 -20.27
CA PHE A 304 14.42 5.80 -19.26
C PHE A 304 14.60 4.35 -19.74
N PRO A 305 15.18 3.46 -18.92
CA PRO A 305 15.36 2.05 -19.26
C PRO A 305 14.04 1.30 -19.48
N SER A 306 12.93 1.75 -18.89
CA SER A 306 11.63 1.11 -19.02
C SER A 306 10.47 2.11 -18.96
N VAL A 307 9.30 1.65 -19.43
CA VAL A 307 8.02 2.39 -19.27
C VAL A 307 7.72 2.67 -17.80
N ALA A 308 7.96 1.71 -16.93
CA ALA A 308 7.67 1.88 -15.51
C ALA A 308 8.51 2.97 -14.85
N GLU A 309 9.78 3.10 -15.22
CA GLU A 309 10.63 4.17 -14.72
C GLU A 309 10.22 5.54 -15.28
N CYS A 310 9.86 5.60 -16.56
CA CYS A 310 9.30 6.80 -17.15
C CYS A 310 7.99 7.21 -16.45
N MET A 311 7.07 6.25 -16.21
CA MET A 311 5.84 6.51 -15.46
C MET A 311 6.12 6.90 -14.01
N ALA A 312 7.11 6.29 -13.36
CA ALA A 312 7.49 6.62 -11.99
C ALA A 312 7.94 8.09 -11.87
N HIS A 313 8.63 8.58 -12.88
CA HIS A 313 9.10 9.97 -12.91
C HIS A 313 7.97 10.96 -13.18
N HIS A 314 7.03 10.64 -14.07
CA HIS A 314 6.04 11.60 -14.58
C HIS A 314 4.62 11.40 -14.00
N GLU A 315 4.17 10.15 -13.83
CA GLU A 315 2.78 9.84 -13.53
C GLU A 315 2.51 9.35 -12.12
N TYR A 316 3.52 8.79 -11.40
CA TYR A 316 3.26 8.24 -10.07
C TYR A 316 3.01 9.35 -9.06
N ILE A 317 1.80 9.38 -8.51
CA ILE A 317 1.39 10.32 -7.48
C ILE A 317 1.87 9.85 -6.13
N THR A 318 1.68 8.56 -5.86
CA THR A 318 2.22 7.85 -4.68
C THR A 318 2.65 6.47 -5.10
N SER A 319 3.86 6.10 -4.72
CA SER A 319 4.46 4.80 -5.01
C SER A 319 5.13 4.22 -3.77
N LEU A 320 5.57 2.98 -3.86
CA LEU A 320 6.43 2.34 -2.88
C LEU A 320 7.80 2.10 -3.48
N TYR A 321 8.83 2.51 -2.78
CA TYR A 321 10.21 2.16 -3.12
C TYR A 321 10.54 0.77 -2.61
N ILE A 322 11.03 -0.10 -3.48
CA ILE A 322 11.43 -1.48 -3.17
C ILE A 322 12.83 -1.71 -3.70
N TYR A 323 13.80 -1.80 -2.80
CA TYR A 323 15.22 -1.93 -3.15
C TYR A 323 15.51 -3.08 -4.12
N ASP A 324 14.92 -4.25 -3.90
CA ASP A 324 15.16 -5.46 -4.72
C ASP A 324 13.90 -5.88 -5.52
N LEU A 325 13.19 -4.90 -6.08
CA LEU A 325 11.99 -5.13 -6.87
C LEU A 325 12.26 -6.07 -8.06
N LYS A 326 13.40 -5.91 -8.70
CA LYS A 326 13.83 -6.78 -9.80
C LYS A 326 13.86 -8.25 -9.41
N ARG A 327 14.29 -8.59 -8.19
CA ARG A 327 14.27 -9.97 -7.71
C ARG A 327 12.86 -10.49 -7.54
N SER A 328 11.99 -9.74 -6.86
CA SER A 328 10.57 -10.12 -6.70
C SER A 328 9.89 -10.31 -8.05
N HIS A 329 10.16 -9.42 -9.00
CA HIS A 329 9.67 -9.54 -10.37
C HIS A 329 10.19 -10.81 -11.06
N ASN A 330 11.48 -11.08 -10.98
CA ASN A 330 12.07 -12.25 -11.63
C ASN A 330 11.57 -13.56 -11.01
N ASP A 331 11.39 -13.62 -9.71
CA ASP A 331 10.85 -14.80 -9.01
C ASP A 331 9.41 -15.12 -9.49
N LEU A 332 8.61 -14.09 -9.79
CA LEU A 332 7.24 -14.27 -10.28
C LEU A 332 7.16 -14.64 -11.78
N TYR A 333 8.04 -14.10 -12.59
CA TYR A 333 7.90 -14.21 -14.05
C TYR A 333 8.90 -15.14 -14.73
N TYR A 334 10.12 -15.28 -14.21
CA TYR A 334 11.18 -16.00 -14.92
C TYR A 334 11.79 -17.17 -14.18
N LEU A 335 12.19 -16.96 -12.91
CA LEU A 335 13.10 -17.87 -12.21
C LEU A 335 12.38 -19.02 -11.57
N ASP A 336 11.21 -18.80 -11.02
CA ASP A 336 10.39 -19.85 -10.42
C ASP A 336 9.35 -20.37 -11.42
N SER A 337 9.60 -21.55 -11.98
CA SER A 337 8.63 -22.22 -12.86
C SER A 337 7.29 -22.52 -12.16
N GLN A 338 7.26 -22.56 -10.83
CA GLN A 338 6.04 -22.77 -10.05
C GLN A 338 5.21 -21.49 -9.95
N ALA A 339 5.81 -20.32 -10.04
CA ALA A 339 5.13 -19.04 -10.10
C ALA A 339 4.74 -18.65 -11.53
N ALA A 340 5.67 -18.63 -12.44
CA ALA A 340 5.62 -18.42 -13.90
C ALA A 340 4.34 -17.76 -14.46
N LEU A 341 4.17 -16.46 -14.23
CA LEU A 341 3.05 -15.67 -14.75
C LEU A 341 3.34 -15.23 -16.19
N THR A 342 2.54 -15.64 -17.18
CA THR A 342 2.82 -15.38 -18.60
C THR A 342 1.62 -14.80 -19.34
N ILE A 343 1.91 -14.02 -20.38
CA ILE A 343 0.91 -13.47 -21.31
C ILE A 343 1.21 -13.99 -22.72
N SER A 344 0.18 -14.55 -23.39
CA SER A 344 0.30 -14.96 -24.81
C SER A 344 0.03 -13.80 -25.75
N ASN A 345 0.44 -13.94 -27.01
CA ASN A 345 0.12 -12.98 -28.05
C ASN A 345 -1.39 -12.83 -28.24
N ASP A 346 -2.16 -13.92 -28.12
CA ASP A 346 -3.62 -13.87 -28.20
C ASP A 346 -4.17 -13.01 -27.07
N ARG A 347 -3.68 -13.20 -25.83
CA ARG A 347 -4.11 -12.38 -24.69
C ARG A 347 -3.75 -10.90 -24.88
N LYS A 348 -2.58 -10.57 -25.39
CA LYS A 348 -2.23 -9.19 -25.73
C LYS A 348 -3.18 -8.62 -26.77
N THR A 349 -3.52 -9.40 -27.79
CA THR A 349 -4.48 -9.00 -28.83
C THR A 349 -5.86 -8.74 -28.24
N GLU A 350 -6.33 -9.57 -27.32
CA GLU A 350 -7.59 -9.36 -26.60
C GLU A 350 -7.58 -8.08 -25.75
N ILE A 351 -6.47 -7.81 -25.03
CA ILE A 351 -6.34 -6.64 -24.16
C ILE A 351 -6.24 -5.34 -24.97
N PHE A 352 -5.37 -5.29 -25.98
CA PHE A 352 -5.03 -4.06 -26.69
C PHE A 352 -5.82 -3.85 -27.99
N GLY A 353 -6.35 -4.92 -28.59
CA GLY A 353 -6.94 -4.88 -29.93
C GLY A 353 -5.90 -4.67 -31.02
N GLY A 354 -6.31 -4.79 -32.29
CA GLY A 354 -5.39 -4.61 -33.42
C GLY A 354 -4.75 -3.23 -33.46
N TYR A 355 -5.54 -2.18 -33.27
CA TYR A 355 -5.05 -0.80 -33.25
C TYR A 355 -4.06 -0.56 -32.09
N GLY A 356 -4.38 -1.06 -30.88
CA GLY A 356 -3.49 -0.90 -29.74
C GLY A 356 -2.16 -1.63 -29.88
N LEU A 357 -2.14 -2.82 -30.51
CA LEU A 357 -0.88 -3.55 -30.76
C LEU A 357 0.11 -2.72 -31.59
N ASP A 358 -0.38 -1.92 -32.54
CA ASP A 358 0.44 -1.11 -33.42
C ASP A 358 0.88 0.21 -32.78
N PHE A 359 0.03 0.84 -31.99
CA PHE A 359 0.20 2.24 -31.58
C PHE A 359 0.35 2.46 -30.08
N ASP A 360 -0.14 1.54 -29.22
CA ASP A 360 -0.09 1.75 -27.78
C ASP A 360 1.36 1.68 -27.26
N VAL A 361 1.79 2.77 -26.63
CA VAL A 361 3.15 2.88 -26.08
C VAL A 361 3.46 1.82 -25.03
N ARG A 362 2.43 1.32 -24.33
CA ARG A 362 2.56 0.28 -23.31
C ARG A 362 2.93 -1.06 -23.95
N VAL A 363 2.32 -1.42 -25.05
CA VAL A 363 2.62 -2.67 -25.77
C VAL A 363 4.09 -2.76 -26.14
N LYS A 364 4.66 -1.66 -26.61
CA LYS A 364 6.06 -1.61 -27.06
C LYS A 364 7.07 -1.85 -25.95
N ARG A 365 6.70 -1.65 -24.71
CA ARG A 365 7.62 -1.55 -23.57
C ARG A 365 7.30 -2.40 -22.35
N LEU A 366 6.03 -2.87 -22.20
CA LEU A 366 5.62 -3.65 -21.04
C LEU A 366 5.86 -5.15 -21.16
N PHE A 367 6.19 -5.63 -22.37
CA PHE A 367 6.33 -7.05 -22.63
C PHE A 367 7.70 -7.39 -23.19
N SER A 368 8.24 -8.51 -22.78
CA SER A 368 9.51 -9.02 -23.33
C SER A 368 9.50 -10.53 -23.44
N ILE A 369 10.26 -11.03 -24.42
CA ILE A 369 10.55 -12.44 -24.58
C ILE A 369 12.03 -12.63 -24.22
N PRO A 370 12.35 -13.23 -23.07
CA PRO A 370 13.72 -13.52 -22.71
C PRO A 370 14.39 -14.45 -23.74
N SER A 371 15.68 -14.26 -23.97
CA SER A 371 16.46 -15.09 -24.89
C SER A 371 16.31 -16.57 -24.55
N GLY A 372 15.92 -17.37 -25.54
CA GLY A 372 15.73 -18.83 -25.37
C GLY A 372 14.38 -19.26 -24.80
N ASN A 373 13.43 -18.35 -24.59
CA ASN A 373 12.09 -18.66 -24.12
C ASN A 373 11.05 -18.38 -25.22
N ALA A 374 10.03 -19.24 -25.32
CA ALA A 374 8.90 -19.04 -26.22
C ALA A 374 7.72 -18.27 -25.56
N LYS A 375 7.85 -17.93 -24.27
CA LYS A 375 6.81 -17.28 -23.50
C LYS A 375 7.14 -15.81 -23.29
N GLU A 376 6.13 -14.98 -23.35
CA GLU A 376 6.22 -13.55 -23.11
C GLU A 376 5.83 -13.25 -21.67
N TYR A 377 6.52 -12.29 -21.08
CA TYR A 377 6.36 -11.87 -19.71
C TYR A 377 6.15 -10.36 -19.63
N ILE A 378 5.53 -9.90 -18.56
CA ILE A 378 5.50 -8.49 -18.21
C ILE A 378 6.88 -8.11 -17.71
N ASN A 379 7.50 -7.05 -18.27
CA ASN A 379 8.80 -6.55 -17.83
C ASN A 379 8.73 -5.23 -17.05
N LYS A 380 7.53 -4.86 -16.62
CA LYS A 380 7.21 -3.56 -16.02
C LYS A 380 8.16 -3.16 -14.90
N TYR A 381 8.54 -4.10 -14.04
CA TYR A 381 9.36 -3.85 -12.86
C TYR A 381 10.77 -4.47 -12.95
N MET A 382 11.20 -4.83 -14.16
CA MET A 382 12.50 -5.51 -14.33
C MET A 382 13.70 -4.61 -14.07
N THR A 383 13.56 -3.31 -14.25
CA THR A 383 14.64 -2.32 -14.06
C THR A 383 14.31 -1.28 -12.99
N GLY A 384 13.03 -1.08 -12.65
CA GLY A 384 12.59 -0.08 -11.70
C GLY A 384 12.69 -0.53 -10.24
N THR A 385 12.56 0.45 -9.35
CA THR A 385 12.52 0.25 -7.89
C THR A 385 11.21 0.73 -7.26
N GLN A 386 10.22 1.12 -8.08
CA GLN A 386 8.97 1.71 -7.59
C GLN A 386 7.75 0.96 -8.12
N ILE A 387 6.79 0.73 -7.22
CA ILE A 387 5.46 0.21 -7.54
C ILE A 387 4.44 1.32 -7.29
N PRO A 388 3.59 1.70 -8.26
CA PRO A 388 2.57 2.72 -8.04
C PRO A 388 1.48 2.22 -7.09
N LEU A 389 1.10 3.07 -6.14
CA LEU A 389 -0.15 2.93 -5.38
C LEU A 389 -1.26 3.77 -6.03
N LEU A 390 -0.90 4.95 -6.54
CA LEU A 390 -1.79 5.92 -7.16
C LEU A 390 -1.03 6.62 -8.31
N LYS A 391 -1.68 6.78 -9.46
CA LYS A 391 -1.08 7.38 -10.64
C LYS A 391 -2.05 8.27 -11.41
N LEU A 392 -1.51 9.21 -12.18
CA LEU A 392 -2.29 10.20 -12.93
C LEU A 392 -3.27 9.56 -13.93
N GLY A 393 -2.86 8.49 -14.60
CA GLY A 393 -3.72 7.78 -15.55
C GLY A 393 -5.04 7.34 -14.92
N GLU A 394 -5.03 6.87 -13.66
CA GLU A 394 -6.24 6.52 -12.93
C GLU A 394 -7.17 7.71 -12.72
N MET A 395 -6.62 8.89 -12.47
CA MET A 395 -7.43 10.10 -12.27
C MET A 395 -8.23 10.47 -13.52
N TYR A 396 -7.67 10.28 -14.71
CA TYR A 396 -8.40 10.45 -15.97
C TYR A 396 -9.53 9.43 -16.13
N LEU A 397 -9.30 8.16 -15.75
CA LEU A 397 -10.32 7.12 -15.79
C LEU A 397 -11.44 7.38 -14.79
N ILE A 398 -11.10 7.81 -13.56
CA ILE A 398 -12.09 8.22 -12.55
C ILE A 398 -12.90 9.42 -13.05
N ALA A 399 -12.25 10.45 -13.60
CA ALA A 399 -12.94 11.63 -14.13
C ALA A 399 -13.88 11.28 -15.27
N ALA A 400 -13.47 10.40 -16.20
CA ALA A 400 -14.32 9.92 -17.28
C ALA A 400 -15.57 9.18 -16.75
N GLU A 401 -15.36 8.26 -15.80
CA GLU A 401 -16.47 7.49 -15.24
C GLU A 401 -17.42 8.35 -14.40
N ALA A 402 -16.87 9.20 -13.54
CA ALA A 402 -17.65 10.00 -12.61
C ALA A 402 -18.45 11.13 -13.29
N SER A 403 -17.94 11.70 -14.38
CA SER A 403 -18.63 12.73 -15.15
C SER A 403 -19.50 12.18 -16.27
N GLY A 404 -19.23 10.96 -16.76
CA GLY A 404 -19.80 10.46 -18.00
C GLY A 404 -19.20 11.12 -19.26
N ASP A 405 -18.14 11.94 -19.12
CA ASP A 405 -17.50 12.64 -20.23
C ASP A 405 -16.37 11.81 -20.83
N ILE A 406 -16.58 11.33 -22.03
CA ILE A 406 -15.66 10.49 -22.79
C ILE A 406 -14.35 11.24 -23.19
N GLU A 407 -14.34 12.58 -23.15
CA GLU A 407 -13.16 13.35 -23.53
C GLU A 407 -11.98 13.15 -22.57
N TYR A 408 -12.23 12.83 -21.29
CA TYR A 408 -11.16 12.42 -20.37
C TYR A 408 -10.46 11.14 -20.85
N LEU A 409 -11.24 10.14 -21.27
CA LEU A 409 -10.70 8.88 -21.80
C LEU A 409 -9.97 9.11 -23.12
N LYS A 410 -10.54 9.91 -24.04
CA LYS A 410 -9.88 10.25 -25.30
C LYS A 410 -8.55 10.99 -25.07
N THR A 411 -8.53 11.95 -24.14
CA THR A 411 -7.31 12.68 -23.79
C THR A 411 -6.24 11.73 -23.26
N PHE A 412 -6.60 10.86 -22.31
CA PHE A 412 -5.71 9.85 -21.79
C PHE A 412 -5.15 8.94 -22.90
N ARG A 413 -6.01 8.40 -23.78
CA ARG A 413 -5.60 7.50 -24.85
C ARG A 413 -4.72 8.16 -25.92
N ARG A 414 -4.93 9.44 -26.22
CA ARG A 414 -4.01 10.17 -27.12
C ARG A 414 -2.59 10.15 -26.57
N MET A 415 -2.41 10.30 -25.28
CA MET A 415 -1.10 10.19 -24.63
C MET A 415 -0.54 8.76 -24.66
N ARG A 416 -1.39 7.75 -24.74
CA ARG A 416 -0.99 6.34 -24.90
C ARG A 416 -0.71 5.92 -26.36
N GLY A 417 -0.75 6.85 -27.32
CA GLY A 417 -0.46 6.61 -28.73
C GLY A 417 -1.67 6.52 -29.66
N TYR A 418 -2.90 6.65 -29.14
CA TYR A 418 -4.12 6.63 -29.94
C TYR A 418 -4.44 8.02 -30.55
N ASN A 419 -3.45 8.65 -31.18
CA ASN A 419 -3.54 10.05 -31.61
C ASN A 419 -4.64 10.30 -32.66
N SER A 420 -4.72 9.44 -33.69
CA SER A 420 -5.66 9.61 -34.80
C SER A 420 -7.03 8.96 -34.56
N ASN A 421 -7.07 7.93 -33.72
CA ASN A 421 -8.31 7.23 -33.38
C ASN A 421 -8.30 6.81 -31.90
N PRO A 422 -8.75 7.69 -30.99
CA PRO A 422 -8.76 7.40 -29.55
C PRO A 422 -9.81 6.37 -29.12
N LEU A 423 -10.78 6.07 -29.96
CA LEU A 423 -11.87 5.11 -29.71
C LEU A 423 -12.02 4.13 -30.87
N PRO A 424 -11.02 3.24 -31.13
CA PRO A 424 -11.07 2.35 -32.29
C PRO A 424 -12.20 1.33 -32.23
N ASP A 425 -12.69 1.00 -31.04
CA ASP A 425 -13.68 -0.08 -30.83
C ASP A 425 -15.11 0.46 -30.59
N GLY A 426 -15.31 1.79 -30.56
CA GLY A 426 -16.63 2.41 -30.39
C GLY A 426 -16.67 3.49 -29.31
N GLU A 427 -17.87 4.01 -29.04
CA GLU A 427 -18.10 5.16 -28.14
C GLU A 427 -18.84 4.79 -26.85
N ASP A 428 -19.04 3.50 -26.56
CA ASP A 428 -19.59 3.09 -25.27
C ASP A 428 -18.56 3.30 -24.17
N LEU A 429 -18.72 4.39 -23.42
CA LEU A 429 -17.79 4.79 -22.38
C LEU A 429 -17.51 3.67 -21.35
N ILE A 430 -18.55 2.94 -20.95
CA ILE A 430 -18.41 1.91 -19.91
C ILE A 430 -17.61 0.70 -20.44
N ALA A 431 -17.92 0.27 -21.67
CA ALA A 431 -17.16 -0.81 -22.31
C ALA A 431 -15.71 -0.41 -22.55
N GLU A 432 -15.49 0.83 -22.99
CA GLU A 432 -14.15 1.36 -23.24
C GLU A 432 -13.34 1.59 -21.96
N LEU A 433 -13.97 2.02 -20.86
CA LEU A 433 -13.33 2.10 -19.56
C LEU A 433 -12.89 0.71 -19.05
N GLN A 434 -13.73 -0.32 -19.21
CA GLN A 434 -13.34 -1.69 -18.81
C GLN A 434 -12.08 -2.16 -19.54
N LYS A 435 -11.99 -1.93 -20.85
CA LYS A 435 -10.80 -2.24 -21.63
C LYS A 435 -9.59 -1.43 -21.15
N GLU A 436 -9.82 -0.15 -20.83
CA GLU A 436 -8.74 0.72 -20.40
C GLU A 436 -8.21 0.37 -19.01
N TYR A 437 -9.08 0.01 -18.06
CA TYR A 437 -8.64 -0.56 -16.77
C TYR A 437 -7.81 -1.83 -16.96
N GLN A 438 -8.20 -2.68 -17.90
CA GLN A 438 -7.44 -3.90 -18.21
C GLN A 438 -6.04 -3.59 -18.77
N ARG A 439 -5.91 -2.56 -19.63
CA ARG A 439 -4.63 -2.14 -20.23
C ARG A 439 -3.72 -1.44 -19.22
N GLU A 440 -4.30 -0.52 -18.45
CA GLU A 440 -3.56 0.40 -17.61
C GLU A 440 -3.02 -0.25 -16.33
N PHE A 441 -3.77 -1.19 -15.76
CA PHE A 441 -3.42 -1.76 -14.45
C PHE A 441 -2.76 -3.15 -14.51
N ILE A 442 -2.17 -3.52 -15.64
CA ILE A 442 -1.36 -4.74 -15.75
C ILE A 442 -0.21 -4.69 -14.74
N GLY A 443 -0.13 -5.68 -13.87
CA GLY A 443 0.89 -5.77 -12.82
C GLY A 443 0.63 -4.84 -11.62
N GLU A 444 -0.61 -4.34 -11.42
CA GLU A 444 -0.94 -3.38 -10.35
C GLU A 444 -2.09 -3.83 -9.44
N GLY A 445 -2.75 -4.96 -9.71
CA GLY A 445 -3.80 -5.54 -8.88
C GLY A 445 -5.13 -4.77 -8.85
N GLN A 446 -5.26 -3.65 -9.56
CA GLN A 446 -6.45 -2.80 -9.47
C GLN A 446 -7.62 -3.30 -10.33
N LEU A 447 -7.36 -4.12 -11.32
CA LEU A 447 -8.40 -4.63 -12.23
C LEU A 447 -9.42 -5.53 -11.50
N PHE A 448 -8.96 -6.38 -10.55
CA PHE A 448 -9.87 -7.20 -9.75
C PHE A 448 -10.85 -6.33 -8.95
N PHE A 449 -10.38 -5.25 -8.34
CA PHE A 449 -11.23 -4.32 -7.61
C PHE A 449 -12.15 -3.51 -8.52
N TYR A 450 -11.75 -3.23 -9.76
CA TYR A 450 -12.63 -2.64 -10.77
C TYR A 450 -13.80 -3.60 -11.08
N TYR A 451 -13.53 -4.87 -11.35
CA TYR A 451 -14.58 -5.86 -11.61
C TYR A 451 -15.54 -6.02 -10.43
N LYS A 452 -15.00 -6.10 -9.21
CA LYS A 452 -15.80 -6.15 -7.98
C LYS A 452 -16.70 -4.93 -7.83
N ARG A 453 -16.14 -3.72 -7.94
CA ARG A 453 -16.89 -2.47 -7.80
C ARG A 453 -18.00 -2.35 -8.86
N ARG A 454 -17.69 -2.74 -10.09
CA ARG A 454 -18.67 -2.74 -11.20
C ARG A 454 -19.68 -3.88 -11.11
N ASN A 455 -19.45 -4.82 -10.23
CA ASN A 455 -20.25 -6.05 -10.08
C ASN A 455 -20.31 -6.85 -11.38
N ILE A 456 -19.17 -7.10 -12.01
CA ILE A 456 -19.06 -7.85 -13.25
C ILE A 456 -19.41 -9.31 -12.99
N ASN A 457 -20.48 -9.82 -13.61
CA ASN A 457 -20.96 -11.19 -13.40
C ASN A 457 -20.07 -12.26 -14.02
N GLN A 458 -19.33 -11.90 -15.07
CA GLN A 458 -18.41 -12.80 -15.76
C GLN A 458 -17.10 -12.05 -16.00
N ILE A 459 -16.07 -12.41 -15.26
CA ILE A 459 -14.73 -11.85 -15.51
C ILE A 459 -14.27 -12.33 -16.89
N PRO A 460 -13.79 -11.42 -17.77
CA PRO A 460 -13.30 -11.81 -19.09
C PRO A 460 -12.22 -12.88 -18.98
N ASN A 461 -12.26 -13.84 -19.92
CA ASN A 461 -11.27 -14.91 -20.09
C ASN A 461 -11.20 -15.97 -18.96
N THR A 462 -12.13 -15.96 -18.02
CA THR A 462 -12.21 -17.07 -17.07
C THR A 462 -12.81 -18.32 -17.71
N LEU A 463 -12.22 -19.46 -17.37
CA LEU A 463 -12.74 -20.77 -17.75
C LEU A 463 -13.78 -21.31 -16.76
N VAL A 464 -13.94 -20.63 -15.63
CA VAL A 464 -14.86 -21.02 -14.55
C VAL A 464 -15.98 -19.99 -14.47
N PRO A 465 -17.25 -20.40 -14.35
CA PRO A 465 -18.32 -19.46 -14.08
C PRO A 465 -18.02 -18.63 -12.83
N THR A 466 -18.07 -17.32 -12.95
CA THR A 466 -17.84 -16.44 -11.81
C THR A 466 -19.14 -16.21 -11.05
N THR A 467 -19.10 -16.33 -9.73
CA THR A 467 -20.18 -15.99 -8.83
C THR A 467 -19.79 -14.76 -8.03
N GLN A 468 -20.76 -14.13 -7.36
CA GLN A 468 -20.47 -12.97 -6.51
C GLN A 468 -19.52 -13.29 -5.34
N ASP A 469 -19.48 -14.55 -4.93
CA ASP A 469 -18.66 -15.03 -3.82
C ASP A 469 -17.15 -14.87 -4.08
N ILE A 470 -16.72 -14.87 -5.35
CA ILE A 470 -15.30 -14.68 -5.68
C ILE A 470 -14.75 -13.30 -5.28
N TYR A 471 -15.64 -12.32 -5.13
CA TYR A 471 -15.25 -10.94 -4.83
C TYR A 471 -15.04 -10.66 -3.34
N VAL A 472 -15.34 -11.61 -2.47
CA VAL A 472 -15.13 -11.46 -1.02
C VAL A 472 -14.18 -12.55 -0.54
N PHE A 473 -13.01 -12.15 -0.09
CA PHE A 473 -12.04 -13.09 0.43
C PHE A 473 -12.48 -13.67 1.76
N PRO A 474 -12.26 -14.98 2.01
CA PRO A 474 -12.47 -15.56 3.31
C PRO A 474 -11.66 -14.84 4.40
N LEU A 475 -12.27 -14.61 5.55
CA LEU A 475 -11.54 -14.12 6.71
C LEU A 475 -10.60 -15.21 7.24
N PRO A 476 -9.44 -14.84 7.82
CA PRO A 476 -8.58 -15.77 8.52
C PRO A 476 -9.29 -16.53 9.63
N ASP A 477 -8.96 -17.81 9.82
CA ASP A 477 -9.55 -18.63 10.88
C ASP A 477 -9.40 -17.98 12.27
N GLN A 478 -8.26 -17.34 12.53
CA GLN A 478 -8.01 -16.63 13.79
C GLN A 478 -8.93 -15.41 13.97
N GLU A 479 -9.27 -14.70 12.89
CA GLU A 479 -10.22 -13.58 12.96
C GLU A 479 -11.64 -14.09 13.23
N ILE A 480 -12.01 -15.25 12.69
CA ILE A 480 -13.30 -15.90 12.95
C ILE A 480 -13.38 -16.38 14.40
N GLU A 481 -12.30 -16.93 14.95
CA GLU A 481 -12.26 -17.53 16.29
C GLU A 481 -12.13 -16.46 17.41
N PHE A 482 -11.26 -15.46 17.22
CA PHE A 482 -10.86 -14.49 18.25
C PHE A 482 -11.27 -13.05 17.93
N GLY A 483 -11.71 -12.78 16.73
CA GLY A 483 -12.21 -11.47 16.32
C GLY A 483 -13.62 -11.20 16.87
N TYR A 484 -14.25 -10.18 16.31
CA TYR A 484 -15.65 -9.91 16.61
C TYR A 484 -16.54 -10.95 15.94
N SER A 485 -16.88 -12.01 16.65
CA SER A 485 -17.94 -12.92 16.21
C SER A 485 -19.31 -12.29 16.49
N ASN A 486 -20.14 -12.13 15.46
CA ASN A 486 -21.58 -11.99 15.67
C ASN A 486 -22.07 -13.29 16.31
N SER A 487 -21.96 -13.40 17.62
CA SER A 487 -22.68 -14.40 18.40
C SER A 487 -24.16 -13.98 18.39
N ASN A 488 -24.88 -14.43 17.38
CA ASN A 488 -26.33 -14.57 17.36
C ASN A 488 -26.69 -15.97 16.97
#